data_593b55d63083730e7ed3d2b4a7783551
#
_entry.id   593b55d63083730e7ed3d2b4a7783551
#
_cell.length_a   1.000
_cell.length_b   1.000
_cell.length_c   1.000
_cell.angle_alpha   90.00
_cell.angle_beta   90.00
_cell.angle_gamma   90.00
#
_symmetry.space_group_name_H-M   'P 1'
#
loop_
_entity.id
_entity.type
_entity.pdbx_description
1 polymer ?
#
loop_
_entity_poly.entity_id
_entity_poly.type
_entity_poly.pdbx_seq_one_letter_code
_entity_poly.pdbx_strand_id
1 'polypeptide(L)'
;MTLNSLKKIIKYRSNYSGTKETDILYKKYFINNLNKFNENELRLLKSVFDIYSDSEIYEILNSKIQVNIEFKNLFKKILKFK
;
A
#
# COMPACT_ATOMS: atom_id res chain seq x y z
N MET A 1 5.11 17.02 -3.22
CA MET A 1 3.91 16.69 -2.42
C MET A 1 4.23 16.71 -0.95
N THR A 2 3.31 17.21 -0.14
CA THR A 2 3.46 17.18 1.31
C THR A 2 3.09 15.80 1.84
N LEU A 3 3.52 15.51 3.07
CA LEU A 3 3.16 14.28 3.76
C LEU A 3 1.64 14.10 3.83
N ASN A 4 0.91 15.16 4.16
CA ASN A 4 -0.55 15.08 4.25
C ASN A 4 -1.21 14.82 2.91
N SER A 5 -0.68 15.38 1.83
CA SER A 5 -1.19 15.12 0.48
C SER A 5 -0.99 13.65 0.08
N LEU A 6 0.16 13.10 0.40
CA LEU A 6 0.46 11.68 0.14
C LEU A 6 -0.48 10.76 0.92
N LYS A 7 -0.74 11.07 2.19
CA LYS A 7 -1.69 10.29 3.00
C LYS A 7 -3.09 10.31 2.41
N LYS A 8 -3.53 11.46 1.91
CA LYS A 8 -4.85 11.59 1.27
C LYS A 8 -4.92 10.75 0.00
N ILE A 9 -3.88 10.76 -0.81
CA ILE A 9 -3.82 9.98 -2.05
C ILE A 9 -3.90 8.48 -1.73
N ILE A 10 -3.11 8.02 -0.79
CA ILE A 10 -3.09 6.60 -0.39
C ILE A 10 -4.46 6.18 0.15
N LYS A 11 -5.04 7.01 1.01
CA LYS A 11 -6.37 6.74 1.57
C LYS A 11 -7.43 6.66 0.47
N TYR A 12 -7.40 7.59 -0.48
CA TYR A 12 -8.33 7.59 -1.60
C TYR A 12 -8.19 6.33 -2.44
N ARG A 13 -6.96 6.01 -2.87
CA ARG A 13 -6.69 4.83 -3.69
C ARG A 13 -7.09 3.54 -2.96
N SER A 14 -6.86 3.50 -1.64
CA SER A 14 -7.17 2.32 -0.82
C SER A 14 -8.67 2.09 -0.64
N ASN A 15 -9.49 3.13 -0.78
CA ASN A 15 -10.94 3.03 -0.63
C ASN A 15 -11.67 2.66 -1.93
N TYR A 16 -10.97 2.60 -3.06
CA TYR A 16 -11.58 2.37 -4.37
C TYR A 16 -10.95 1.18 -5.08
N SER A 17 -10.82 0.06 -4.38
CA SER A 17 -10.20 -1.14 -4.94
C SER A 17 -11.13 -1.96 -5.83
N GLY A 18 -12.43 -1.79 -5.70
CA GLY A 18 -13.40 -2.53 -6.50
C GLY A 18 -13.78 -3.90 -5.97
N THR A 19 -13.05 -4.46 -5.00
CA THR A 19 -13.42 -5.74 -4.37
C THR A 19 -13.38 -5.60 -2.85
N LYS A 20 -14.25 -6.38 -2.19
CA LYS A 20 -14.38 -6.35 -0.74
C LYS A 20 -13.14 -6.92 -0.05
N GLU A 21 -12.58 -7.98 -0.60
CA GLU A 21 -11.39 -8.63 -0.04
C GLU A 21 -10.19 -7.70 -0.07
N THR A 22 -10.00 -6.99 -1.17
CA THR A 22 -8.91 -6.03 -1.31
C THR A 22 -9.10 -4.83 -0.41
N ASP A 23 -10.35 -4.35 -0.27
CA ASP A 23 -10.66 -3.25 0.66
C ASP A 23 -10.27 -3.60 2.09
N ILE A 24 -10.55 -4.82 2.52
CA ILE A 24 -10.21 -5.28 3.87
C ILE A 24 -8.70 -5.26 4.07
N LEU A 25 -7.94 -5.75 3.10
CA LEU A 25 -6.47 -5.77 3.18
C LEU A 25 -5.89 -4.36 3.15
N TYR A 26 -6.40 -3.49 2.31
CA TYR A 26 -5.94 -2.10 2.23
C TYR A 26 -6.19 -1.36 3.55
N LYS A 27 -7.34 -1.58 4.16
CA LYS A 27 -7.65 -0.98 5.45
C LYS A 27 -6.68 -1.48 6.52
N LYS A 28 -6.45 -2.79 6.56
CA LYS A 28 -5.56 -3.40 7.54
C LYS A 28 -4.12 -2.94 7.40
N TYR A 29 -3.59 -2.92 6.18
CA TYR A 29 -2.16 -2.68 5.95
C TYR A 29 -1.84 -1.22 5.67
N PHE A 30 -2.73 -0.49 5.01
CA PHE A 30 -2.43 0.88 4.58
C PHE A 30 -3.16 1.93 5.40
N ILE A 31 -4.48 1.93 5.39
CA ILE A 31 -5.28 2.99 6.02
C ILE A 31 -5.03 3.08 7.51
N ASN A 32 -5.05 1.94 8.20
CA ASN A 32 -4.87 1.90 9.65
C ASN A 32 -3.45 2.25 10.08
N ASN A 33 -2.49 2.27 9.15
CA ASN A 33 -1.09 2.48 9.44
C ASN A 33 -0.50 3.72 8.76
N LEU A 34 -1.34 4.62 8.24
CA LEU A 34 -0.87 5.80 7.50
C LEU A 34 0.15 6.61 8.29
N ASN A 35 -0.03 6.72 9.60
CA ASN A 35 0.86 7.50 10.46
C ASN A 35 2.18 6.79 10.77
N LYS A 36 2.31 5.53 10.39
CA LYS A 36 3.54 4.76 10.60
C LYS A 36 4.50 4.86 9.43
N PHE A 37 4.08 5.47 8.33
CA PHE A 37 4.90 5.65 7.14
C PHE A 37 5.52 7.05 7.14
N ASN A 38 6.79 7.13 6.76
CA ASN A 38 7.42 8.42 6.48
C ASN A 38 7.09 8.87 5.05
N GLU A 39 7.52 10.09 4.68
CA GLU A 39 7.22 10.63 3.37
C GLU A 39 7.75 9.77 2.23
N ASN A 40 8.99 9.27 2.35
CA ASN A 40 9.58 8.42 1.32
C ASN A 40 8.81 7.12 1.14
N GLU A 41 8.36 6.53 2.24
CA GLU A 41 7.57 5.30 2.20
C GLU A 41 6.22 5.53 1.54
N LEU A 42 5.58 6.66 1.81
CA LEU A 42 4.31 6.99 1.17
C LEU A 42 4.47 7.26 -0.32
N ARG A 43 5.59 7.85 -0.74
CA ARG A 43 5.89 8.04 -2.16
C ARG A 43 6.09 6.70 -2.87
N LEU A 44 6.78 5.78 -2.22
CA LEU A 44 6.96 4.43 -2.75
C LEU A 44 5.61 3.70 -2.84
N LEU A 45 4.77 3.83 -1.82
CA LEU A 45 3.45 3.20 -1.82
C LEU A 45 2.57 3.77 -2.94
N LYS A 46 2.64 5.08 -3.17
CA LYS A 46 1.94 5.70 -4.30
C LYS A 46 2.42 5.10 -5.61
N SER A 47 3.71 4.90 -5.77
CA SER A 47 4.28 4.26 -6.96
C SER A 47 3.78 2.83 -7.13
N VAL A 48 3.61 2.09 -6.04
CA VAL A 48 3.05 0.74 -6.07
C VAL A 48 1.64 0.79 -6.67
N PHE A 49 0.81 1.72 -6.23
CA PHE A 49 -0.54 1.88 -6.78
C PHE A 49 -0.53 2.27 -8.27
N ASP A 50 0.50 2.98 -8.71
CA ASP A 50 0.61 3.40 -10.11
C ASP A 50 1.13 2.28 -11.01
N ILE A 51 1.94 1.37 -10.49
CA ILE A 51 2.61 0.30 -11.25
C ILE A 51 1.80 -1.00 -11.25
N TYR A 52 1.24 -1.35 -10.08
CA TYR A 52 0.55 -2.62 -9.89
C TYR A 52 -0.96 -2.43 -9.91
N SER A 53 -1.68 -3.40 -10.47
CA SER A 53 -3.14 -3.45 -10.36
C SER A 53 -3.56 -3.84 -8.95
N ASP A 54 -4.83 -3.63 -8.62
CA ASP A 54 -5.38 -4.05 -7.32
C ASP A 54 -5.24 -5.56 -7.12
N SER A 55 -5.43 -6.35 -8.17
CA SER A 55 -5.25 -7.81 -8.11
C SER A 55 -3.81 -8.18 -7.77
N GLU A 56 -2.85 -7.49 -8.38
CA GLU A 56 -1.44 -7.74 -8.11
C GLU A 56 -1.06 -7.34 -6.68
N ILE A 57 -1.54 -6.21 -6.20
CA ILE A 57 -1.28 -5.76 -4.83
C ILE A 57 -1.88 -6.76 -3.83
N TYR A 58 -3.08 -7.25 -4.11
CA TYR A 58 -3.72 -8.28 -3.30
C TYR A 58 -2.82 -9.52 -3.20
N GLU A 59 -2.28 -9.98 -4.32
CA GLU A 59 -1.38 -11.14 -4.34
C GLU A 59 -0.07 -10.87 -3.60
N ILE A 60 0.46 -9.66 -3.71
CA ILE A 60 1.67 -9.25 -2.98
C ILE A 60 1.42 -9.29 -1.47
N LEU A 61 0.29 -8.74 -1.02
CA LEU A 61 -0.06 -8.72 0.40
C LEU A 61 -0.30 -10.11 0.96
N ASN A 62 -0.69 -11.06 0.12
CA ASN A 62 -0.85 -12.45 0.50
C ASN A 62 0.42 -13.28 0.24
N SER A 63 1.52 -12.63 -0.08
CA SER A 63 2.84 -13.26 -0.31
C SER A 63 2.85 -14.28 -1.45
N LYS A 64 1.99 -14.09 -2.45
CA LYS A 64 1.89 -14.99 -3.60
C LYS A 64 2.77 -14.57 -4.77
N ILE A 65 3.06 -13.28 -4.90
CA ILE A 65 4.00 -12.76 -5.88
C ILE A 65 4.96 -11.81 -5.20
N GLN A 66 6.11 -11.58 -5.82
CA GLN A 66 7.12 -10.69 -5.27
C GLN A 66 7.05 -9.32 -5.92
N VAL A 67 7.35 -8.28 -5.13
CA VAL A 67 7.48 -6.91 -5.64
C VAL A 67 8.85 -6.69 -6.23
N ASN A 68 8.98 -5.64 -7.03
CA ASN A 68 10.28 -5.17 -7.51
C ASN A 68 11.19 -4.85 -6.32
N ILE A 69 12.50 -4.99 -6.54
CA ILE A 69 13.49 -4.83 -5.47
C ILE A 69 13.38 -3.47 -4.76
N GLU A 70 13.00 -2.42 -5.49
CA GLU A 70 12.86 -1.07 -4.92
C GLU A 70 11.76 -0.98 -3.84
N PHE A 71 10.79 -1.91 -3.85
CA PHE A 71 9.68 -1.93 -2.90
C PHE A 71 9.84 -2.98 -1.82
N LYS A 72 10.88 -3.80 -1.87
CA LYS A 72 11.03 -4.92 -0.93
C LYS A 72 11.05 -4.50 0.52
N ASN A 73 11.82 -3.46 0.85
CA ASN A 73 11.92 -2.98 2.22
C ASN A 73 10.59 -2.41 2.72
N LEU A 74 9.87 -1.72 1.85
CA LEU A 74 8.56 -1.18 2.18
C LEU A 74 7.59 -2.31 2.53
N PHE A 75 7.49 -3.33 1.68
CA PHE A 75 6.57 -4.44 1.94
C PHE A 75 7.01 -5.32 3.10
N LYS A 76 8.31 -5.41 3.36
CA LYS A 76 8.82 -6.08 4.55
C LYS A 76 8.27 -5.43 5.82
N LYS A 77 8.19 -4.10 5.83
CA LYS A 77 7.59 -3.35 6.93
C LYS A 77 6.07 -3.53 6.96
N ILE A 78 5.41 -3.40 5.81
CA ILE A 78 3.95 -3.49 5.70
C ILE A 78 3.46 -4.84 6.20
N LEU A 79 4.10 -5.92 5.79
CA LEU A 79 3.66 -7.27 6.13
C LEU A 79 3.85 -7.62 7.61
N LYS A 80 4.55 -6.76 8.36
CA LYS A 80 4.66 -6.90 9.81
C LYS A 80 3.50 -6.24 10.56
N PHE A 81 2.71 -5.43 9.90
CA PHE A 81 1.53 -4.83 10.52
C PHE A 81 0.48 -5.90 10.76
N LYS A 82 -0.12 -5.85 11.93
CA LYS A 82 -1.15 -6.84 12.30
C LYS A 82 -2.47 -6.17 12.62
#